data_01ca4c06662cbec496249cc92e6974de
#
_entry.id   01ca4c06662cbec496249cc92e6974de
#
_cell.length_a   1.000
_cell.length_b   1.000
_cell.length_c   1.000
_cell.angle_alpha   90.00
_cell.angle_beta   90.00
_cell.angle_gamma   90.00
#
_symmetry.space_group_name_H-M   'P 1'
#
loop_
_entity.id
_entity.type
_entity.pdbx_description
1 polymer ?
#
loop_
_entity_poly.entity_id
_entity_poly.type
_entity_poly.pdbx_seq_one_letter_code
_entity_poly.pdbx_strand_id
1 'polypeptide(L)'
;MYRTTFIGVFLLLSSSRIYAQIGEIKAESPFSFSASYIGDVVSNFKGGIRRGTSYLGLANMKGDFNTNKWWKGGEVFINIGNTHGGEPTANLVGDFQGVSNIEAGDLTFLYELWYKQSFGNFSATLGLQDLNAAFAVNEDGGLFTNSSFGIHSSIADNIPSPIFPLTALGANIQWNISDSFEWQTAIFDGTPDDFESNPYNTNWKLSKDQGFLAVTEFQIKKSLLPGKTGSYKFGIYYHQHNDTIETVRKNGGFYLVADQQITKKLFLFSQIGLSPKSVNKNDVYCSLGFNYKGLISSRPDDQFGVAVAHAGIHNSVIGSETAIETAYQLQINRNIFIKPDIQYIINPAGTDTKLANALVGFVRFGVQF
;
A
#
# COMPACT_ATOMS: atom_id res chain seq x y z
N MET A 1 -20.63 28.70 19.20
CA MET A 1 -20.82 28.54 17.76
C MET A 1 -19.50 28.07 17.17
N TYR A 2 -19.19 26.76 17.28
CA TYR A 2 -17.91 26.17 16.84
C TYR A 2 -18.14 25.52 15.48
N ARG A 3 -17.51 26.05 14.45
CA ARG A 3 -17.41 25.42 13.13
C ARG A 3 -16.30 24.38 13.17
N THR A 4 -16.65 23.10 13.17
CA THR A 4 -15.71 21.98 12.98
C THR A 4 -15.42 21.87 11.50
N THR A 5 -14.23 22.26 11.09
CA THR A 5 -13.73 22.04 9.72
C THR A 5 -13.18 20.64 9.64
N PHE A 6 -13.88 19.73 8.95
CA PHE A 6 -13.39 18.39 8.63
C PHE A 6 -12.32 18.51 7.53
N ILE A 7 -11.11 18.09 7.84
CA ILE A 7 -9.99 17.97 6.89
C ILE A 7 -10.06 16.57 6.31
N GLY A 8 -10.47 16.47 5.04
CA GLY A 8 -10.41 15.21 4.29
C GLY A 8 -8.97 14.91 3.88
N VAL A 9 -8.38 13.86 4.43
CA VAL A 9 -7.10 13.29 3.99
C VAL A 9 -7.41 12.23 2.93
N PHE A 10 -6.92 12.43 1.70
CA PHE A 10 -6.99 11.45 0.63
C PHE A 10 -5.84 10.45 0.76
N LEU A 11 -6.15 9.22 1.14
CA LEU A 11 -5.25 8.08 1.09
C LEU A 11 -5.64 7.19 -0.09
N LEU A 12 -4.75 7.11 -1.05
CA LEU A 12 -4.79 6.11 -2.11
C LEU A 12 -4.21 4.80 -1.54
N LEU A 13 -5.02 3.75 -1.53
CA LEU A 13 -4.65 2.36 -1.24
C LEU A 13 -4.43 1.94 0.23
N SER A 14 -4.70 2.76 1.22
CA SER A 14 -4.96 2.20 2.55
C SER A 14 -6.47 2.10 2.76
N SER A 15 -6.94 1.01 3.31
CA SER A 15 -8.35 0.77 3.65
C SER A 15 -8.87 1.64 4.81
N SER A 16 -8.22 2.78 5.06
CA SER A 16 -8.76 3.80 5.93
C SER A 16 -9.97 4.42 5.25
N ARG A 17 -11.14 4.16 5.80
CA ARG A 17 -12.46 4.59 5.34
C ARG A 17 -12.50 6.07 5.05
N ILE A 18 -12.39 6.45 3.78
CA ILE A 18 -12.83 7.75 3.33
C ILE A 18 -14.31 7.60 3.03
N TYR A 19 -15.17 7.89 4.02
CA TYR A 19 -16.55 8.21 3.72
C TYR A 19 -16.54 9.55 2.98
N ALA A 20 -16.56 9.52 1.65
CA ALA A 20 -16.99 10.67 0.90
C ALA A 20 -18.42 10.98 1.39
N GLN A 21 -18.62 12.09 2.09
CA GLN A 21 -19.95 12.62 2.32
C GLN A 21 -20.54 13.02 0.97
N ILE A 22 -21.16 12.06 0.30
CA ILE A 22 -22.25 12.34 -0.64
C ILE A 22 -23.32 13.00 0.23
N GLY A 23 -23.72 14.23 -0.11
CA GLY A 23 -24.62 15.04 0.69
C GLY A 23 -25.78 14.24 1.27
N GLU A 24 -26.07 14.53 2.54
CA GLU A 24 -27.16 13.99 3.37
C GLU A 24 -27.85 12.72 2.82
N ILE A 25 -27.15 11.58 2.79
CA ILE A 25 -27.80 10.29 2.65
C ILE A 25 -28.36 9.96 4.01
N LYS A 26 -29.68 9.91 4.10
CA LYS A 26 -30.42 9.38 5.25
C LYS A 26 -29.71 8.16 5.79
N ALA A 27 -29.41 8.15 7.08
CA ALA A 27 -28.68 7.14 7.85
C ALA A 27 -29.39 5.77 7.93
N GLU A 28 -29.86 5.20 6.80
CA GLU A 28 -30.71 4.01 6.82
C GLU A 28 -30.28 2.86 5.91
N SER A 29 -29.38 3.07 4.95
CA SER A 29 -28.89 1.94 4.14
C SER A 29 -27.78 1.18 4.87
N PRO A 30 -27.94 -0.11 5.16
CA PRO A 30 -26.86 -0.95 5.68
C PRO A 30 -25.78 -1.22 4.63
N PHE A 31 -26.00 -0.81 3.39
CA PHE A 31 -25.14 -1.07 2.24
C PHE A 31 -24.62 0.24 1.66
N SER A 32 -23.32 0.30 1.40
CA SER A 32 -22.65 1.34 0.61
C SER A 32 -21.86 0.73 -0.54
N PHE A 33 -21.75 1.49 -1.62
CA PHE A 33 -21.01 1.10 -2.82
C PHE A 33 -20.12 2.26 -3.26
N SER A 34 -18.93 1.93 -3.75
CA SER A 34 -18.03 2.89 -4.38
C SER A 34 -17.29 2.24 -5.55
N ALA A 35 -16.91 3.05 -6.52
CA ALA A 35 -16.09 2.63 -7.64
C ALA A 35 -15.00 3.66 -7.88
N SER A 36 -13.84 3.21 -8.35
CA SER A 36 -12.74 4.10 -8.72
C SER A 36 -11.99 3.58 -9.94
N TYR A 37 -11.38 4.51 -10.65
CA TYR A 37 -10.47 4.22 -11.73
C TYR A 37 -9.22 5.08 -11.60
N ILE A 38 -8.04 4.47 -11.72
CA ILE A 38 -6.74 5.13 -11.77
C ILE A 38 -6.06 4.74 -13.07
N GLY A 39 -5.51 5.71 -13.79
CA GLY A 39 -4.71 5.48 -14.99
C GLY A 39 -3.34 6.15 -14.89
N ASP A 40 -2.29 5.45 -15.29
CA ASP A 40 -0.92 5.95 -15.38
C ASP A 40 -0.43 5.95 -16.81
N VAL A 41 0.02 7.10 -17.30
CA VAL A 41 0.89 7.18 -18.47
C VAL A 41 2.32 7.30 -17.95
N VAL A 42 3.12 6.27 -18.15
CA VAL A 42 4.50 6.13 -17.65
C VAL A 42 5.47 6.24 -18.81
N SER A 43 6.46 7.09 -18.74
CA SER A 43 7.49 7.27 -19.79
C SER A 43 8.89 7.19 -19.19
N ASN A 44 9.68 6.20 -19.59
CA ASN A 44 11.12 6.18 -19.32
C ASN A 44 11.85 7.03 -20.38
N PHE A 45 12.36 8.18 -19.97
CA PHE A 45 13.03 9.12 -20.84
C PHE A 45 14.52 8.78 -21.08
N LYS A 46 15.18 8.15 -20.07
CA LYS A 46 16.60 7.88 -20.11
C LYS A 46 16.99 6.74 -19.19
N GLY A 47 17.97 5.95 -19.58
CA GLY A 47 18.51 4.85 -18.78
C GLY A 47 17.55 3.66 -18.66
N GLY A 48 17.71 2.85 -17.61
CA GLY A 48 16.96 1.62 -17.47
C GLY A 48 17.21 0.63 -18.59
N ILE A 49 16.24 -0.24 -18.86
CA ILE A 49 16.30 -1.25 -19.93
C ILE A 49 16.22 -0.57 -21.30
N ARG A 50 15.20 0.28 -21.50
CA ARG A 50 14.99 1.04 -22.75
C ARG A 50 14.08 2.23 -22.56
N ARG A 51 14.18 3.21 -23.43
CA ARG A 51 13.21 4.30 -23.51
C ARG A 51 11.87 3.77 -24.03
N GLY A 52 10.79 4.38 -23.58
CA GLY A 52 9.45 4.03 -24.05
C GLY A 52 8.37 4.58 -23.17
N THR A 53 7.14 4.43 -23.61
CA THR A 53 5.94 4.84 -22.87
C THR A 53 5.02 3.64 -22.73
N SER A 54 4.41 3.50 -21.55
CA SER A 54 3.43 2.49 -21.22
C SER A 54 2.20 3.12 -20.57
N TYR A 55 1.06 2.48 -20.71
CA TYR A 55 -0.17 2.85 -20.02
C TYR A 55 -0.55 1.72 -19.07
N LEU A 56 -1.04 2.08 -17.88
CA LEU A 56 -1.54 1.19 -16.85
C LEU A 56 -2.90 1.68 -16.38
N GLY A 57 -3.81 0.78 -16.08
CA GLY A 57 -5.11 1.09 -15.51
C GLY A 57 -5.47 0.17 -14.36
N LEU A 58 -6.12 0.73 -13.34
CA LEU A 58 -6.70 0.01 -12.21
C LEU A 58 -8.12 0.49 -11.96
N ALA A 59 -9.10 -0.39 -12.13
CA ALA A 59 -10.47 -0.19 -11.69
C ALA A 59 -10.74 -0.98 -10.42
N ASN A 60 -11.44 -0.37 -9.45
CA ASN A 60 -11.93 -1.04 -8.25
C ASN A 60 -13.42 -0.82 -8.08
N MET A 61 -14.13 -1.87 -7.65
CA MET A 61 -15.51 -1.82 -7.19
C MET A 61 -15.58 -2.35 -5.76
N LYS A 62 -16.08 -1.54 -4.84
CA LYS A 62 -16.15 -1.88 -3.41
C LYS A 62 -17.58 -1.86 -2.94
N GLY A 63 -17.92 -2.81 -2.07
CA GLY A 63 -19.19 -2.87 -1.38
C GLY A 63 -18.96 -3.11 0.11
N ASP A 64 -19.65 -2.33 0.94
CA ASP A 64 -19.67 -2.49 2.39
C ASP A 64 -21.09 -2.82 2.82
N PHE A 65 -21.23 -3.80 3.70
CA PHE A 65 -22.48 -4.17 4.32
C PHE A 65 -22.35 -4.14 5.83
N ASN A 66 -23.09 -3.24 6.48
CA ASN A 66 -23.12 -3.08 7.94
C ASN A 66 -24.31 -3.84 8.53
N THR A 67 -24.03 -4.71 9.51
CA THR A 67 -25.05 -5.61 10.09
C THR A 67 -25.85 -5.01 11.24
N ASN A 68 -25.62 -3.75 11.62
CA ASN A 68 -26.18 -3.14 12.83
C ASN A 68 -27.71 -3.18 12.96
N LYS A 69 -28.44 -3.38 11.84
CA LYS A 69 -29.91 -3.61 11.86
C LYS A 69 -30.30 -4.99 12.43
N TRP A 70 -29.41 -5.99 12.39
CA TRP A 70 -29.64 -7.37 12.82
C TRP A 70 -28.84 -7.72 14.07
N TRP A 71 -27.53 -7.40 14.06
CA TRP A 71 -26.62 -7.51 15.19
C TRP A 71 -25.56 -6.43 15.12
N LYS A 72 -25.10 -5.96 16.27
CA LYS A 72 -24.18 -4.84 16.39
C LYS A 72 -22.74 -5.25 16.08
N GLY A 73 -22.02 -4.38 15.38
CA GLY A 73 -20.57 -4.45 15.19
C GLY A 73 -20.11 -5.36 14.06
N GLY A 74 -21.03 -5.98 13.30
CA GLY A 74 -20.66 -6.79 12.13
C GLY A 74 -20.55 -5.93 10.86
N GLU A 75 -19.62 -6.30 9.98
CA GLU A 75 -19.35 -5.67 8.70
C GLU A 75 -18.86 -6.72 7.70
N VAL A 76 -19.40 -6.73 6.50
CA VAL A 76 -18.92 -7.49 5.35
C VAL A 76 -18.38 -6.51 4.33
N PHE A 77 -17.22 -6.79 3.78
CA PHE A 77 -16.58 -5.99 2.73
C PHE A 77 -16.23 -6.85 1.53
N ILE A 78 -16.42 -6.31 0.34
CA ILE A 78 -15.99 -6.88 -0.93
C ILE A 78 -15.27 -5.82 -1.75
N ASN A 79 -14.17 -6.19 -2.40
CA ASN A 79 -13.43 -5.37 -3.35
C ASN A 79 -13.07 -6.22 -4.56
N ILE A 80 -13.49 -5.80 -5.74
CA ILE A 80 -13.17 -6.43 -7.02
C ILE A 80 -12.24 -5.48 -7.77
N GLY A 81 -11.08 -5.99 -8.20
CA GLY A 81 -10.07 -5.27 -8.96
C GLY A 81 -10.04 -5.70 -10.43
N ASN A 82 -9.74 -4.76 -11.30
CA ASN A 82 -9.34 -5.01 -12.68
C ASN A 82 -8.12 -4.16 -13.00
N THR A 83 -7.02 -4.80 -13.39
CA THR A 83 -5.82 -4.15 -13.89
C THR A 83 -5.65 -4.42 -15.38
N HIS A 84 -5.03 -3.50 -16.10
CA HIS A 84 -4.73 -3.67 -17.52
C HIS A 84 -3.60 -2.73 -17.95
N GLY A 85 -2.95 -3.11 -19.03
CA GLY A 85 -1.91 -2.32 -19.67
C GLY A 85 -0.52 -2.96 -19.61
N GLY A 86 0.51 -2.14 -19.71
CA GLY A 86 1.87 -2.64 -19.79
C GLY A 86 2.56 -2.78 -18.44
N GLU A 87 3.82 -3.19 -18.49
CA GLU A 87 4.69 -3.44 -17.34
C GLU A 87 5.95 -2.59 -17.45
N PRO A 88 5.91 -1.30 -17.08
CA PRO A 88 7.05 -0.40 -17.20
C PRO A 88 8.25 -0.81 -16.36
N THR A 89 8.07 -1.37 -15.18
CA THR A 89 9.14 -1.91 -14.34
C THR A 89 9.92 -2.99 -15.10
N ALA A 90 9.25 -4.03 -15.58
CA ALA A 90 9.89 -5.17 -16.25
C ALA A 90 10.40 -4.83 -17.66
N ASN A 91 9.73 -3.94 -18.39
CA ASN A 91 9.96 -3.74 -19.82
C ASN A 91 10.71 -2.44 -20.18
N LEU A 92 10.74 -1.45 -19.30
CA LEU A 92 11.34 -0.13 -19.57
C LEU A 92 12.43 0.26 -18.59
N VAL A 93 12.18 0.09 -17.28
CA VAL A 93 13.04 0.65 -16.23
C VAL A 93 14.02 -0.38 -15.67
N GLY A 94 13.54 -1.57 -15.31
CA GLY A 94 14.34 -2.62 -14.69
C GLY A 94 14.66 -2.34 -13.23
N ASP A 95 13.79 -1.60 -12.54
CA ASP A 95 13.93 -1.29 -11.13
C ASP A 95 13.43 -2.44 -10.25
N PHE A 96 13.90 -2.45 -9.00
CA PHE A 96 13.55 -3.45 -7.99
C PHE A 96 12.31 -3.03 -7.19
N GLN A 97 12.17 -1.74 -6.93
CA GLN A 97 11.16 -1.19 -6.02
C GLN A 97 9.80 -0.96 -6.67
N GLY A 98 9.67 -1.11 -8.00
CA GLY A 98 8.42 -0.93 -8.75
C GLY A 98 8.03 0.54 -8.92
N VAL A 99 8.21 1.10 -10.13
CA VAL A 99 7.93 2.52 -10.41
C VAL A 99 6.44 2.87 -10.31
N SER A 100 5.53 1.91 -10.43
CA SER A 100 4.08 2.14 -10.30
C SER A 100 3.41 1.12 -9.39
N ASN A 101 2.75 1.59 -8.33
CA ASN A 101 2.01 0.78 -7.37
C ASN A 101 0.66 0.23 -7.90
N ILE A 102 0.33 0.44 -9.18
CA ILE A 102 -0.81 -0.18 -9.85
C ILE A 102 -0.39 -1.15 -10.96
N GLU A 103 0.91 -1.41 -11.13
CA GLU A 103 1.44 -2.35 -12.11
C GLU A 103 1.15 -3.79 -11.69
N ALA A 104 0.37 -4.53 -12.51
CA ALA A 104 -0.01 -5.91 -12.20
C ALA A 104 -0.40 -6.72 -13.44
N GLY A 105 -0.12 -6.24 -14.67
CA GLY A 105 -0.56 -6.90 -15.90
C GLY A 105 -2.07 -6.81 -16.12
N ASP A 106 -2.61 -7.71 -16.97
CA ASP A 106 -4.04 -7.74 -17.35
C ASP A 106 -4.78 -8.77 -16.48
N LEU A 107 -5.39 -8.33 -15.38
CA LEU A 107 -6.07 -9.19 -14.42
C LEU A 107 -7.48 -8.69 -14.09
N THR A 108 -8.38 -9.63 -13.77
CA THR A 108 -9.67 -9.32 -13.11
C THR A 108 -9.81 -10.26 -11.93
N PHE A 109 -9.92 -9.74 -10.73
CA PHE A 109 -9.81 -10.58 -9.53
C PHE A 109 -10.65 -10.06 -8.36
N LEU A 110 -11.05 -11.00 -7.52
CA LEU A 110 -11.55 -10.70 -6.19
C LEU A 110 -10.35 -10.30 -5.32
N TYR A 111 -10.26 -9.01 -5.00
CA TYR A 111 -9.14 -8.47 -4.27
C TYR A 111 -9.31 -8.70 -2.77
N GLU A 112 -10.50 -8.38 -2.21
CA GLU A 112 -10.81 -8.61 -0.80
C GLU A 112 -12.24 -9.12 -0.64
N LEU A 113 -12.43 -10.03 0.30
CA LEU A 113 -13.74 -10.49 0.77
C LEU A 113 -13.59 -10.91 2.23
N TRP A 114 -14.06 -10.10 3.16
CA TRP A 114 -13.93 -10.40 4.58
C TRP A 114 -15.14 -9.98 5.40
N TYR A 115 -15.24 -10.63 6.56
CA TYR A 115 -16.17 -10.28 7.64
C TYR A 115 -15.39 -9.77 8.84
N LYS A 116 -15.81 -8.63 9.39
CA LYS A 116 -15.29 -8.04 10.63
C LYS A 116 -16.38 -8.00 11.69
N GLN A 117 -16.04 -8.44 12.91
CA GLN A 117 -16.87 -8.28 14.10
C GLN A 117 -16.14 -7.42 15.12
N SER A 118 -16.82 -6.36 15.58
CA SER A 118 -16.31 -5.46 16.61
C SER A 118 -17.02 -5.71 17.95
N PHE A 119 -16.25 -5.70 19.04
CA PHE A 119 -16.69 -5.87 20.41
C PHE A 119 -16.06 -4.76 21.28
N GLY A 120 -16.67 -3.58 21.29
CA GLY A 120 -16.08 -2.41 21.96
C GLY A 120 -14.74 -2.03 21.36
N ASN A 121 -13.68 -2.11 22.14
CA ASN A 121 -12.30 -1.76 21.72
C ASN A 121 -11.57 -2.89 20.99
N PHE A 122 -12.22 -4.04 20.80
CA PHE A 122 -11.65 -5.21 20.15
C PHE A 122 -12.39 -5.51 18.85
N SER A 123 -11.68 -5.98 17.83
CA SER A 123 -12.30 -6.49 16.61
C SER A 123 -11.53 -7.68 16.04
N ALA A 124 -12.26 -8.57 15.37
CA ALA A 124 -11.71 -9.68 14.62
C ALA A 124 -12.19 -9.62 13.17
N THR A 125 -11.29 -9.85 12.21
CA THR A 125 -11.57 -9.88 10.77
C THR A 125 -11.12 -11.22 10.20
N LEU A 126 -11.99 -11.86 9.43
CA LEU A 126 -11.73 -13.14 8.76
C LEU A 126 -12.07 -13.04 7.29
N GLY A 127 -11.26 -13.61 6.43
CA GLY A 127 -11.51 -13.69 4.99
C GLY A 127 -10.28 -13.38 4.15
N LEU A 128 -10.53 -13.07 2.88
CA LEU A 128 -9.52 -12.66 1.91
C LEU A 128 -9.13 -11.21 2.18
N GLN A 129 -7.88 -10.95 2.53
CA GLN A 129 -7.42 -9.65 3.03
C GLN A 129 -6.11 -9.23 2.38
N ASP A 130 -5.93 -7.93 2.18
CA ASP A 130 -4.67 -7.28 1.89
C ASP A 130 -3.93 -6.98 3.21
N LEU A 131 -2.71 -7.48 3.36
CA LEU A 131 -1.86 -7.18 4.51
C LEU A 131 -1.60 -5.68 4.65
N ASN A 132 -1.29 -5.00 3.54
CA ASN A 132 -0.96 -3.57 3.57
C ASN A 132 -2.19 -2.67 3.79
N ALA A 133 -3.40 -3.22 3.74
CA ALA A 133 -4.60 -2.51 4.17
C ALA A 133 -4.65 -2.27 5.70
N ALA A 134 -3.93 -3.09 6.49
CA ALA A 134 -3.90 -3.03 7.95
C ALA A 134 -2.50 -2.80 8.52
N PHE A 135 -1.48 -3.49 8.00
CA PHE A 135 -0.12 -3.50 8.54
C PHE A 135 0.86 -2.71 7.66
N ALA A 136 1.89 -2.15 8.26
CA ALA A 136 2.94 -1.36 7.60
C ALA A 136 2.40 -0.17 6.78
N VAL A 137 1.21 0.31 7.08
CA VAL A 137 0.55 1.42 6.35
C VAL A 137 1.30 2.72 6.62
N ASN A 138 1.75 3.35 5.54
CA ASN A 138 2.32 4.69 5.54
C ASN A 138 1.29 5.67 4.99
N GLU A 139 0.72 6.49 5.85
CA GLU A 139 -0.38 7.38 5.48
C GLU A 139 0.08 8.53 4.58
N ASP A 140 1.20 9.14 4.91
CA ASP A 140 1.74 10.27 4.15
C ASP A 140 2.56 9.83 2.92
N GLY A 141 2.93 8.55 2.80
CA GLY A 141 3.54 7.95 1.61
C GLY A 141 2.58 7.75 0.43
N GLY A 142 1.28 7.79 0.67
CA GLY A 142 0.23 7.54 -0.35
C GLY A 142 0.16 8.57 -1.50
N LEU A 143 0.86 9.70 -1.40
CA LEU A 143 1.01 10.64 -2.51
C LEU A 143 1.85 10.05 -3.65
N PHE A 144 2.83 9.20 -3.34
CA PHE A 144 3.84 8.72 -4.27
C PHE A 144 3.35 7.52 -5.09
N THR A 145 3.94 7.32 -6.28
CA THR A 145 3.58 6.25 -7.22
C THR A 145 4.49 5.05 -7.12
N ASN A 146 5.75 5.23 -6.70
CA ASN A 146 6.65 4.11 -6.48
C ASN A 146 6.10 3.18 -5.39
N SER A 147 6.06 1.88 -5.67
CA SER A 147 5.39 0.87 -4.83
C SER A 147 5.97 0.81 -3.42
N SER A 148 7.27 1.07 -3.26
CA SER A 148 7.96 0.94 -1.99
C SER A 148 7.58 2.02 -0.96
N PHE A 149 6.95 3.13 -1.37
CA PHE A 149 6.40 4.11 -0.42
C PHE A 149 5.07 3.65 0.21
N GLY A 150 4.36 2.71 -0.41
CA GLY A 150 3.17 2.07 0.16
C GLY A 150 3.57 1.01 1.17
N ILE A 151 4.14 -0.11 0.68
CA ILE A 151 4.73 -1.15 1.51
C ILE A 151 6.21 -1.31 1.17
N HIS A 152 7.05 -1.36 2.20
CA HIS A 152 8.48 -1.42 2.00
C HIS A 152 8.95 -2.75 1.41
N SER A 153 9.95 -2.68 0.53
CA SER A 153 10.49 -3.81 -0.23
C SER A 153 11.01 -4.98 0.62
N SER A 154 11.40 -4.73 1.87
CA SER A 154 11.83 -5.80 2.79
C SER A 154 10.69 -6.75 3.23
N ILE A 155 9.42 -6.41 2.98
CA ILE A 155 8.28 -7.35 3.02
C ILE A 155 7.89 -7.74 1.60
N ALA A 156 7.59 -6.76 0.75
CA ALA A 156 7.00 -6.98 -0.57
C ALA A 156 7.84 -7.92 -1.46
N ASP A 157 9.17 -7.79 -1.42
CA ASP A 157 10.07 -8.51 -2.33
C ASP A 157 10.82 -9.69 -1.70
N ASN A 158 10.67 -9.90 -0.39
CA ASN A 158 11.38 -10.97 0.32
C ASN A 158 10.52 -12.19 0.62
N ILE A 159 9.20 -12.05 0.66
CA ILE A 159 8.25 -13.13 0.96
C ILE A 159 7.03 -13.00 0.04
N PRO A 160 6.32 -14.10 -0.24
CA PRO A 160 5.04 -14.05 -0.96
C PRO A 160 3.97 -13.44 -0.06
N SER A 161 4.06 -12.12 0.17
CA SER A 161 3.15 -11.39 1.04
C SER A 161 1.80 -11.17 0.36
N PRO A 162 0.67 -11.27 1.11
CA PRO A 162 -0.65 -10.99 0.59
C PRO A 162 -0.88 -9.48 0.46
N ILE A 163 -0.38 -8.90 -0.61
CA ILE A 163 -0.50 -7.49 -0.98
C ILE A 163 -0.98 -7.37 -2.42
N PHE A 164 -1.36 -6.17 -2.84
CA PHE A 164 -1.74 -5.92 -4.24
C PHE A 164 -0.70 -6.49 -5.24
N PRO A 165 -1.14 -7.20 -6.29
CA PRO A 165 -2.52 -7.54 -6.64
C PRO A 165 -3.05 -8.84 -5.98
N LEU A 166 -2.22 -9.68 -5.39
CA LEU A 166 -2.57 -11.00 -4.86
C LEU A 166 -2.74 -10.97 -3.35
N THR A 167 -3.97 -11.17 -2.88
CA THR A 167 -4.35 -11.22 -1.47
C THR A 167 -4.50 -12.66 -0.99
N ALA A 168 -4.58 -12.88 0.33
CA ALA A 168 -4.69 -14.20 0.94
C ALA A 168 -5.78 -14.29 2.00
N LEU A 169 -6.23 -15.52 2.27
CA LEU A 169 -7.04 -15.80 3.45
C LEU A 169 -6.25 -15.46 4.71
N GLY A 170 -6.90 -14.77 5.62
CA GLY A 170 -6.29 -14.38 6.89
C GLY A 170 -7.29 -14.19 8.02
N ALA A 171 -6.75 -14.19 9.22
CA ALA A 171 -7.44 -13.84 10.47
C ALA A 171 -6.66 -12.71 11.13
N ASN A 172 -7.30 -11.57 11.34
CA ASN A 172 -6.72 -10.39 11.99
C ASN A 172 -7.49 -10.07 13.26
N ILE A 173 -6.76 -9.71 14.31
CA ILE A 173 -7.26 -9.23 15.59
C ILE A 173 -6.69 -7.83 15.81
N GLN A 174 -7.55 -6.88 16.18
CA GLN A 174 -7.17 -5.51 16.51
C GLN A 174 -7.72 -5.14 17.88
N TRP A 175 -6.90 -4.51 18.71
CA TRP A 175 -7.28 -4.03 20.04
C TRP A 175 -6.85 -2.58 20.23
N ASN A 176 -7.83 -1.69 20.34
CA ASN A 176 -7.63 -0.29 20.75
C ASN A 176 -7.46 -0.25 22.26
N ILE A 177 -6.23 -0.39 22.75
CA ILE A 177 -5.90 -0.43 24.18
C ILE A 177 -6.26 0.92 24.85
N SER A 178 -6.05 2.02 24.12
CA SER A 178 -6.48 3.36 24.47
C SER A 178 -6.65 4.21 23.21
N ASP A 179 -7.09 5.47 23.34
CA ASP A 179 -7.21 6.42 22.22
C ASP A 179 -5.86 6.66 21.50
N SER A 180 -4.75 6.44 22.20
CA SER A 180 -3.41 6.68 21.68
C SER A 180 -2.59 5.42 21.41
N PHE A 181 -3.07 4.25 21.76
CA PHE A 181 -2.32 3.01 21.63
C PHE A 181 -3.19 1.87 21.11
N GLU A 182 -2.73 1.30 20.00
CA GLU A 182 -3.37 0.15 19.33
C GLU A 182 -2.38 -0.99 19.17
N TRP A 183 -2.87 -2.20 19.30
CA TRP A 183 -2.17 -3.42 18.94
C TRP A 183 -3.01 -4.22 17.96
N GLN A 184 -2.34 -4.78 16.94
CA GLN A 184 -2.98 -5.69 16.00
C GLN A 184 -2.06 -6.87 15.68
N THR A 185 -2.66 -8.00 15.34
CA THR A 185 -1.95 -9.20 14.93
C THR A 185 -2.79 -9.98 13.94
N ALA A 186 -2.11 -10.61 12.98
CA ALA A 186 -2.77 -11.44 11.98
C ALA A 186 -1.95 -12.68 11.64
N ILE A 187 -2.66 -13.68 11.13
CA ILE A 187 -2.11 -14.83 10.45
C ILE A 187 -2.76 -14.92 9.07
N PHE A 188 -1.95 -15.11 8.04
CA PHE A 188 -2.38 -15.29 6.65
C PHE A 188 -1.88 -16.62 6.11
N ASP A 189 -2.50 -17.09 5.04
CA ASP A 189 -1.90 -18.10 4.17
C ASP A 189 -0.49 -17.61 3.75
N GLY A 190 0.50 -18.49 3.86
CA GLY A 190 1.89 -18.11 3.64
C GLY A 190 2.28 -17.98 2.18
N THR A 191 1.58 -18.69 1.28
CA THR A 191 1.88 -18.67 -0.16
C THR A 191 0.58 -18.84 -0.94
N PRO A 192 -0.18 -17.74 -1.13
CA PRO A 192 -1.42 -17.81 -1.90
C PRO A 192 -1.17 -18.25 -3.33
N ASP A 193 -2.12 -18.98 -3.90
CA ASP A 193 -2.08 -19.45 -5.29
C ASP A 193 -2.02 -18.24 -6.24
N ASP A 194 -1.10 -18.28 -7.20
CA ASP A 194 -0.90 -17.25 -8.20
C ASP A 194 -2.06 -17.15 -9.21
N PHE A 195 -2.07 -16.10 -10.03
CA PHE A 195 -3.11 -15.90 -11.04
C PHE A 195 -3.04 -16.88 -12.22
N GLU A 196 -1.97 -17.62 -12.41
CA GLU A 196 -1.91 -18.69 -13.42
C GLU A 196 -2.76 -19.88 -12.98
N SER A 197 -2.69 -20.25 -11.71
CA SER A 197 -3.44 -21.36 -11.11
C SER A 197 -4.82 -20.96 -10.59
N ASN A 198 -5.02 -19.68 -10.22
CA ASN A 198 -6.23 -19.11 -9.64
C ASN A 198 -6.58 -17.74 -10.27
N PRO A 199 -6.96 -17.69 -11.57
CA PRO A 199 -7.03 -16.46 -12.38
C PRO A 199 -7.88 -15.32 -11.80
N TYR A 200 -8.91 -15.65 -11.00
CA TYR A 200 -9.82 -14.67 -10.41
C TYR A 200 -9.67 -14.52 -8.90
N ASN A 201 -8.67 -15.17 -8.31
CA ASN A 201 -8.48 -15.24 -6.86
C ASN A 201 -9.75 -15.67 -6.09
N THR A 202 -10.46 -16.67 -6.61
CA THR A 202 -11.74 -17.17 -6.04
C THR A 202 -11.64 -18.59 -5.49
N ASN A 203 -10.51 -19.27 -5.68
CA ASN A 203 -10.26 -20.62 -5.19
C ASN A 203 -9.20 -20.58 -4.08
N TRP A 204 -9.65 -20.69 -2.82
CA TRP A 204 -8.77 -20.56 -1.66
C TRP A 204 -8.54 -21.92 -1.03
N LYS A 205 -7.28 -22.36 -1.00
CA LYS A 205 -6.87 -23.62 -0.39
C LYS A 205 -5.83 -23.30 0.68
N LEU A 206 -6.05 -23.81 1.86
CA LEU A 206 -5.04 -23.78 2.93
C LEU A 206 -4.36 -25.15 2.93
N SER A 207 -3.07 -25.20 2.67
CA SER A 207 -2.29 -26.41 2.70
C SER A 207 -1.08 -26.27 3.65
N LYS A 208 -0.55 -27.43 4.11
CA LYS A 208 0.66 -27.42 4.94
C LYS A 208 1.88 -26.88 4.20
N ASP A 209 1.91 -27.06 2.87
CA ASP A 209 3.03 -26.65 2.04
C ASP A 209 3.05 -25.15 1.80
N GLN A 210 1.88 -24.51 1.71
CA GLN A 210 1.75 -23.05 1.64
C GLN A 210 2.21 -22.36 2.93
N GLY A 211 2.13 -23.05 4.07
CA GLY A 211 2.60 -22.52 5.34
C GLY A 211 1.76 -21.35 5.86
N PHE A 212 2.42 -20.38 6.50
CA PHE A 212 1.73 -19.21 7.05
C PHE A 212 2.65 -17.97 7.11
N LEU A 213 2.02 -16.81 7.09
CA LEU A 213 2.61 -15.53 7.44
C LEU A 213 1.92 -14.99 8.70
N ALA A 214 2.69 -14.79 9.77
CA ALA A 214 2.23 -14.13 10.98
C ALA A 214 2.83 -12.71 11.07
N VAL A 215 2.02 -11.75 11.46
CA VAL A 215 2.44 -10.35 11.64
C VAL A 215 1.82 -9.78 12.92
N THR A 216 2.58 -8.97 13.64
CA THR A 216 2.09 -8.18 14.77
C THR A 216 2.62 -6.76 14.70
N GLU A 217 1.78 -5.79 15.03
CA GLU A 217 2.10 -4.37 14.96
C GLU A 217 1.55 -3.63 16.19
N PHE A 218 2.36 -2.74 16.72
CA PHE A 218 1.98 -1.77 17.74
C PHE A 218 1.98 -0.38 17.12
N GLN A 219 0.90 0.36 17.34
CA GLN A 219 0.76 1.72 16.84
C GLN A 219 0.55 2.71 18.00
N ILE A 220 1.30 3.80 17.97
CA ILE A 220 1.13 4.95 18.85
C ILE A 220 0.54 6.10 18.02
N LYS A 221 -0.72 6.47 18.31
CA LYS A 221 -1.47 7.57 17.68
C LYS A 221 -1.33 8.84 18.53
N LYS A 222 -0.13 9.35 18.62
CA LYS A 222 0.19 10.52 19.44
C LYS A 222 1.30 11.34 18.78
N SER A 223 1.06 12.63 18.55
CA SER A 223 2.08 13.51 18.00
C SER A 223 3.21 13.79 19.00
N LEU A 224 4.44 13.83 18.51
CA LEU A 224 5.61 14.36 19.23
C LEU A 224 5.55 15.90 19.36
N LEU A 225 4.73 16.56 18.54
CA LEU A 225 4.57 18.01 18.53
C LEU A 225 3.20 18.41 19.10
N PRO A 226 3.13 19.41 20.01
CA PRO A 226 1.87 19.88 20.61
C PRO A 226 0.85 20.33 19.53
N GLY A 227 -0.39 19.87 19.67
CA GLY A 227 -1.50 20.25 18.79
C GLY A 227 -1.37 19.80 17.33
N LYS A 228 -0.55 18.77 17.06
CA LYS A 228 -0.38 18.12 15.76
C LYS A 228 -0.86 16.66 15.82
N THR A 229 -0.92 16.01 14.67
CA THR A 229 -1.16 14.56 14.56
C THR A 229 0.16 13.83 14.34
N GLY A 230 0.22 12.58 14.77
CA GLY A 230 1.35 11.68 14.52
C GLY A 230 0.96 10.24 14.73
N SER A 231 1.57 9.35 13.97
CA SER A 231 1.39 7.90 14.02
C SER A 231 2.75 7.22 13.92
N TYR A 232 3.03 6.33 14.85
CA TYR A 232 4.30 5.59 14.90
C TYR A 232 3.97 4.12 15.08
N LYS A 233 4.44 3.30 14.15
CA LYS A 233 4.18 1.86 14.08
C LYS A 233 5.48 1.09 14.22
N PHE A 234 5.43 0.02 14.99
CA PHE A 234 6.49 -0.99 15.08
C PHE A 234 5.87 -2.34 14.81
N GLY A 235 6.36 -3.04 13.79
CA GLY A 235 5.87 -4.36 13.42
C GLY A 235 6.97 -5.40 13.28
N ILE A 236 6.58 -6.64 13.53
CA ILE A 236 7.41 -7.84 13.36
C ILE A 236 6.60 -8.83 12.52
N TYR A 237 7.25 -9.48 11.58
CA TYR A 237 6.62 -10.55 10.81
C TYR A 237 7.47 -11.83 10.84
N TYR A 238 6.80 -12.96 10.70
CA TYR A 238 7.40 -14.27 10.54
C TYR A 238 6.65 -15.04 9.45
N HIS A 239 7.41 -15.58 8.50
CA HIS A 239 6.89 -16.35 7.38
C HIS A 239 7.51 -17.73 7.33
N GLN A 240 6.70 -18.75 7.06
CA GLN A 240 7.14 -20.12 6.87
C GLN A 240 6.32 -20.76 5.74
N HIS A 241 7.00 -21.43 4.81
CA HIS A 241 6.37 -22.28 3.77
C HIS A 241 7.31 -23.44 3.41
N ASN A 242 6.81 -24.44 2.73
CA ASN A 242 7.64 -25.48 2.13
C ASN A 242 7.98 -25.06 0.69
N ASP A 243 9.22 -25.28 0.28
CA ASP A 243 9.54 -25.23 -1.14
C ASP A 243 9.22 -26.57 -1.82
N THR A 244 9.37 -26.63 -3.14
CA THR A 244 9.05 -27.79 -3.98
C THR A 244 9.81 -29.08 -3.62
N ILE A 245 10.77 -29.04 -2.69
CA ILE A 245 11.64 -30.16 -2.28
C ILE A 245 11.41 -30.53 -0.80
N GLU A 246 10.23 -30.26 -0.25
CA GLU A 246 9.89 -30.50 1.16
C GLU A 246 10.81 -29.77 2.18
N THR A 247 11.57 -28.80 1.73
CA THR A 247 12.44 -28.00 2.61
C THR A 247 11.66 -26.84 3.19
N VAL A 248 11.56 -26.79 4.53
CA VAL A 248 10.92 -25.68 5.22
C VAL A 248 11.75 -24.40 5.07
N ARG A 249 11.20 -23.41 4.40
CA ARG A 249 11.75 -22.07 4.32
C ARG A 249 11.19 -21.22 5.44
N LYS A 250 12.07 -20.51 6.14
CA LYS A 250 11.71 -19.59 7.24
C LYS A 250 12.29 -18.22 6.97
N ASN A 251 11.49 -17.22 7.18
CA ASN A 251 11.87 -15.83 6.99
C ASN A 251 11.23 -14.96 8.08
N GLY A 252 11.68 -13.73 8.24
CA GLY A 252 11.09 -12.80 9.18
C GLY A 252 11.83 -11.48 9.13
N GLY A 253 11.30 -10.51 9.81
CA GLY A 253 11.91 -9.19 9.89
C GLY A 253 11.12 -8.28 10.80
N PHE A 254 11.55 -7.04 10.89
CA PHE A 254 10.82 -6.01 11.59
C PHE A 254 10.82 -4.70 10.81
N TYR A 255 9.87 -3.84 11.11
CA TYR A 255 9.72 -2.55 10.48
C TYR A 255 9.29 -1.45 11.45
N LEU A 256 9.58 -0.24 11.06
CA LEU A 256 9.10 1.00 11.67
C LEU A 256 8.45 1.85 10.59
N VAL A 257 7.31 2.44 10.90
CA VAL A 257 6.65 3.46 10.07
C VAL A 257 6.32 4.65 10.95
N ALA A 258 6.60 5.85 10.47
CA ALA A 258 6.32 7.07 11.19
C ALA A 258 5.71 8.11 10.24
N ASP A 259 4.58 8.67 10.64
CA ASP A 259 3.90 9.80 10.01
C ASP A 259 3.78 10.92 11.02
N GLN A 260 4.22 12.14 10.69
CA GLN A 260 4.20 13.27 11.61
C GLN A 260 3.81 14.58 10.93
N GLN A 261 2.73 15.18 11.38
CA GLN A 261 2.37 16.53 11.01
C GLN A 261 3.34 17.55 11.69
N ILE A 262 4.02 18.36 10.90
CA ILE A 262 4.95 19.41 11.37
C ILE A 262 4.23 20.75 11.46
N THR A 263 3.52 21.15 10.43
CA THR A 263 2.69 22.35 10.39
C THR A 263 1.27 21.99 9.96
N LYS A 264 0.38 22.97 9.84
CA LYS A 264 -0.97 22.71 9.27
C LYS A 264 -0.93 22.20 7.82
N LYS A 265 0.19 22.43 7.12
CA LYS A 265 0.36 22.12 5.69
C LYS A 265 1.47 21.11 5.40
N LEU A 266 2.44 20.93 6.31
CA LEU A 266 3.61 20.08 6.12
C LEU A 266 3.49 18.81 6.95
N PHE A 267 3.62 17.66 6.29
CA PHE A 267 3.59 16.32 6.86
C PHE A 267 4.86 15.59 6.44
N LEU A 268 5.51 14.91 7.37
CA LEU A 268 6.68 14.07 7.14
C LEU A 268 6.32 12.61 7.35
N PHE A 269 6.97 11.74 6.61
CA PHE A 269 6.92 10.31 6.85
C PHE A 269 8.29 9.66 6.74
N SER A 270 8.43 8.49 7.36
CA SER A 270 9.59 7.62 7.16
C SER A 270 9.21 6.17 7.39
N GLN A 271 9.94 5.27 6.72
CA GLN A 271 9.83 3.82 6.90
C GLN A 271 11.23 3.24 7.03
N ILE A 272 11.36 2.20 7.84
CA ILE A 272 12.56 1.37 7.95
C ILE A 272 12.10 -0.07 7.97
N GLY A 273 12.73 -0.93 7.16
CA GLY A 273 12.50 -2.37 7.16
C GLY A 273 13.85 -3.10 7.23
N LEU A 274 13.93 -4.11 8.08
CA LEU A 274 15.12 -4.95 8.25
C LEU A 274 14.75 -6.42 8.20
N SER A 275 15.53 -7.20 7.47
CA SER A 275 15.36 -8.64 7.33
C SER A 275 16.70 -9.36 7.22
N PRO A 276 16.76 -10.67 7.57
CA PRO A 276 18.04 -11.41 7.57
C PRO A 276 18.66 -11.52 6.19
N LYS A 277 19.93 -11.13 6.05
CA LYS A 277 20.73 -11.27 4.82
C LYS A 277 20.85 -12.70 4.30
N SER A 278 20.82 -13.68 5.21
CA SER A 278 21.04 -15.09 4.86
C SER A 278 19.95 -15.72 4.00
N VAL A 279 18.76 -15.11 4.00
CA VAL A 279 17.57 -15.65 3.29
C VAL A 279 16.89 -14.64 2.38
N ASN A 280 17.35 -13.37 2.39
CA ASN A 280 16.69 -12.29 1.67
C ASN A 280 17.61 -11.59 0.66
N LYS A 281 17.02 -11.18 -0.46
CA LYS A 281 17.66 -10.31 -1.43
C LYS A 281 17.72 -8.86 -0.92
N ASN A 282 16.63 -8.35 -0.33
CA ASN A 282 16.59 -7.04 0.30
C ASN A 282 16.69 -7.17 1.83
N ASP A 283 17.83 -6.78 2.40
CA ASP A 283 18.08 -6.88 3.84
C ASP A 283 17.80 -5.61 4.62
N VAL A 284 17.88 -4.46 3.96
CA VAL A 284 17.63 -3.13 4.53
C VAL A 284 16.78 -2.30 3.57
N TYR A 285 15.74 -1.71 4.09
CA TYR A 285 14.96 -0.68 3.41
C TYR A 285 14.84 0.56 4.29
N CYS A 286 14.93 1.74 3.70
CA CYS A 286 14.57 2.98 4.37
C CYS A 286 13.97 3.99 3.39
N SER A 287 12.97 4.73 3.85
CA SER A 287 12.39 5.84 3.12
C SER A 287 12.17 7.06 4.01
N LEU A 288 12.18 8.21 3.39
CA LEU A 288 11.87 9.50 3.99
C LEU A 288 11.23 10.40 2.95
N GLY A 289 10.18 11.10 3.33
CA GLY A 289 9.53 12.06 2.45
C GLY A 289 8.70 13.08 3.17
N PHE A 290 8.18 14.03 2.41
CA PHE A 290 7.24 14.99 2.91
C PHE A 290 6.13 15.29 1.91
N ASN A 291 4.98 15.69 2.45
CA ASN A 291 3.84 16.23 1.72
C ASN A 291 3.54 17.65 2.18
N TYR A 292 3.29 18.54 1.25
CA TYR A 292 2.87 19.91 1.51
C TYR A 292 1.52 20.21 0.85
N LYS A 293 0.52 20.52 1.65
CA LYS A 293 -0.84 20.85 1.17
C LYS A 293 -0.97 22.34 0.86
N GLY A 294 -1.59 22.64 -0.29
CA GLY A 294 -1.88 24.00 -0.70
C GLY A 294 -0.62 24.85 -0.90
N LEU A 295 0.35 24.32 -1.66
CA LEU A 295 1.57 25.05 -2.05
C LEU A 295 1.23 26.33 -2.80
N ILE A 296 0.24 26.28 -3.68
CA ILE A 296 -0.34 27.44 -4.37
C ILE A 296 -1.55 27.90 -3.56
N SER A 297 -1.55 29.17 -3.12
CA SER A 297 -2.56 29.70 -2.19
C SER A 297 -4.01 29.63 -2.72
N SER A 298 -4.20 29.74 -4.04
CA SER A 298 -5.51 29.60 -4.70
C SER A 298 -5.95 28.13 -4.85
N ARG A 299 -5.11 27.15 -4.49
CA ARG A 299 -5.35 25.72 -4.61
C ARG A 299 -5.02 25.01 -3.29
N PRO A 300 -5.86 25.16 -2.27
CA PRO A 300 -5.56 24.67 -0.92
C PRO A 300 -5.61 23.14 -0.80
N ASP A 301 -6.29 22.45 -1.73
CA ASP A 301 -6.48 21.00 -1.72
C ASP A 301 -5.39 20.25 -2.50
N ASP A 302 -4.56 20.97 -3.27
CA ASP A 302 -3.45 20.36 -3.99
C ASP A 302 -2.37 19.88 -3.02
N GLN A 303 -1.65 18.81 -3.42
CA GLN A 303 -0.55 18.25 -2.65
C GLN A 303 0.73 18.22 -3.48
N PHE A 304 1.83 18.62 -2.86
CA PHE A 304 3.18 18.52 -3.41
C PHE A 304 4.03 17.67 -2.47
N GLY A 305 4.85 16.79 -3.01
CA GLY A 305 5.74 15.99 -2.19
C GLY A 305 7.06 15.65 -2.87
N VAL A 306 8.05 15.37 -2.04
CA VAL A 306 9.33 14.77 -2.44
C VAL A 306 9.64 13.65 -1.48
N ALA A 307 10.11 12.52 -2.02
CA ALA A 307 10.49 11.36 -1.21
C ALA A 307 11.70 10.64 -1.79
N VAL A 308 12.40 9.91 -0.93
CA VAL A 308 13.52 9.04 -1.25
C VAL A 308 13.28 7.68 -0.61
N ALA A 309 13.45 6.61 -1.38
CA ALA A 309 13.43 5.23 -0.92
C ALA A 309 14.72 4.52 -1.30
N HIS A 310 15.33 3.81 -0.36
CA HIS A 310 16.57 3.07 -0.56
C HIS A 310 16.39 1.61 -0.15
N ALA A 311 16.69 0.70 -1.07
CA ALA A 311 16.72 -0.74 -0.85
C ALA A 311 18.17 -1.26 -0.97
N GLY A 312 18.70 -1.86 0.10
CA GLY A 312 19.95 -2.59 0.08
C GLY A 312 19.73 -3.97 -0.54
N ILE A 313 20.45 -4.30 -1.61
CA ILE A 313 20.29 -5.55 -2.36
C ILE A 313 21.46 -6.47 -2.08
N HIS A 314 21.22 -7.51 -1.29
CA HIS A 314 22.25 -8.48 -0.93
C HIS A 314 22.48 -9.50 -2.05
N ASN A 315 23.73 -9.99 -2.18
CA ASN A 315 24.16 -10.95 -3.21
C ASN A 315 23.89 -10.49 -4.66
N SER A 316 23.84 -9.18 -4.90
CA SER A 316 23.71 -8.58 -6.22
C SER A 316 24.98 -7.83 -6.60
N VAL A 317 25.35 -7.86 -7.88
CA VAL A 317 26.45 -7.02 -8.43
C VAL A 317 26.12 -5.53 -8.35
N ILE A 318 24.87 -5.16 -8.11
CA ILE A 318 24.35 -3.80 -8.06
C ILE A 318 24.45 -3.23 -6.63
N GLY A 319 24.21 -4.05 -5.62
CA GLY A 319 24.36 -3.72 -4.20
C GLY A 319 23.23 -2.91 -3.58
N SER A 320 22.60 -2.01 -4.30
CA SER A 320 21.45 -1.21 -3.81
C SER A 320 20.76 -0.46 -4.94
N GLU A 321 19.50 -0.12 -4.70
CA GLU A 321 18.70 0.78 -5.53
C GLU A 321 18.19 1.96 -4.69
N THR A 322 18.10 3.15 -5.30
CA THR A 322 17.51 4.32 -4.67
C THR A 322 16.53 4.98 -5.64
N ALA A 323 15.29 5.14 -5.22
CA ALA A 323 14.27 5.91 -5.92
C ALA A 323 14.14 7.30 -5.29
N ILE A 324 14.17 8.35 -6.09
CA ILE A 324 13.87 9.73 -5.70
C ILE A 324 12.64 10.13 -6.50
N GLU A 325 11.58 10.52 -5.82
CA GLU A 325 10.30 10.85 -6.44
C GLU A 325 9.84 12.25 -6.06
N THR A 326 9.26 12.96 -7.02
CA THR A 326 8.62 14.25 -6.84
C THR A 326 7.26 14.23 -7.51
N ALA A 327 6.21 14.45 -6.73
CA ALA A 327 4.83 14.39 -7.18
C ALA A 327 4.08 15.69 -6.88
N TYR A 328 3.19 16.09 -7.79
CA TYR A 328 2.25 17.18 -7.56
C TYR A 328 0.83 16.74 -7.93
N GLN A 329 -0.04 16.55 -6.94
CA GLN A 329 -1.43 16.17 -7.17
C GLN A 329 -2.30 17.44 -7.27
N LEU A 330 -2.86 17.64 -8.46
CA LEU A 330 -3.88 18.67 -8.72
C LEU A 330 -5.25 18.08 -8.40
N GLN A 331 -5.91 18.57 -7.37
CA GLN A 331 -7.29 18.22 -7.06
C GLN A 331 -8.24 19.05 -7.93
N ILE A 332 -8.85 18.43 -8.95
CA ILE A 332 -9.77 19.12 -9.88
C ILE A 332 -11.11 19.37 -9.20
N ASN A 333 -11.63 18.34 -8.53
CA ASN A 333 -12.80 18.40 -7.64
C ASN A 333 -12.71 17.23 -6.65
N ARG A 334 -13.69 17.05 -5.78
CA ARG A 334 -13.67 15.99 -4.77
C ARG A 334 -13.56 14.55 -5.31
N ASN A 335 -13.85 14.35 -6.59
CA ASN A 335 -13.87 13.02 -7.23
C ASN A 335 -12.76 12.81 -8.26
N ILE A 336 -12.09 13.87 -8.72
CA ILE A 336 -11.15 13.81 -9.84
C ILE A 336 -9.85 14.49 -9.46
N PHE A 337 -8.73 13.83 -9.73
CA PHE A 337 -7.40 14.41 -9.63
C PHE A 337 -6.53 14.08 -10.86
N ILE A 338 -5.50 14.89 -11.07
CA ILE A 338 -4.40 14.62 -12.00
C ILE A 338 -3.10 14.81 -11.22
N LYS A 339 -2.13 13.91 -11.44
CA LYS A 339 -0.86 13.91 -10.71
C LYS A 339 0.31 13.73 -11.69
N PRO A 340 0.95 14.81 -12.17
CA PRO A 340 2.30 14.74 -12.74
C PRO A 340 3.29 14.29 -11.66
N ASP A 341 4.21 13.44 -12.06
CA ASP A 341 5.19 12.80 -11.20
C ASP A 341 6.49 12.54 -11.96
N ILE A 342 7.62 12.63 -11.28
CA ILE A 342 8.94 12.32 -11.82
C ILE A 342 9.71 11.47 -10.82
N GLN A 343 10.26 10.35 -11.30
CA GLN A 343 11.15 9.48 -10.54
C GLN A 343 12.55 9.44 -11.16
N TYR A 344 13.56 9.49 -10.32
CA TYR A 344 14.93 9.21 -10.69
C TYR A 344 15.40 7.96 -9.94
N ILE A 345 15.62 6.87 -10.71
CA ILE A 345 16.04 5.58 -10.18
C ILE A 345 17.55 5.45 -10.33
N ILE A 346 18.25 5.41 -9.22
CA ILE A 346 19.69 5.22 -9.15
C ILE A 346 19.96 3.72 -8.99
N ASN A 347 20.77 3.15 -9.88
CA ASN A 347 21.11 1.73 -9.96
C ASN A 347 19.87 0.82 -10.03
N PRO A 348 19.06 0.88 -11.08
CA PRO A 348 17.93 -0.06 -11.23
C PRO A 348 18.39 -1.50 -11.00
N ALA A 349 17.75 -2.22 -10.06
CA ALA A 349 18.24 -3.49 -9.52
C ALA A 349 17.28 -4.67 -9.69
N GLY A 350 16.25 -4.50 -10.53
CA GLY A 350 15.30 -5.56 -10.89
C GLY A 350 15.87 -6.58 -11.89
N THR A 351 17.06 -6.33 -12.46
CA THR A 351 17.74 -7.22 -13.42
C THR A 351 19.08 -7.70 -12.88
N ASP A 352 19.62 -8.78 -13.47
CA ASP A 352 20.95 -9.31 -13.09
C ASP A 352 22.11 -8.49 -13.70
N THR A 353 21.83 -7.52 -14.56
CA THR A 353 22.83 -6.68 -15.21
C THR A 353 22.74 -5.24 -14.72
N LYS A 354 23.90 -4.59 -14.57
CA LYS A 354 23.93 -3.19 -14.18
C LYS A 354 23.38 -2.30 -15.30
N LEU A 355 22.31 -1.59 -15.00
CA LEU A 355 21.65 -0.63 -15.90
C LEU A 355 22.12 0.80 -15.61
N ALA A 356 21.96 1.69 -16.57
CA ALA A 356 22.11 3.13 -16.36
C ALA A 356 20.95 3.66 -15.52
N ASN A 357 21.21 4.67 -14.66
CA ASN A 357 20.18 5.33 -13.88
C ASN A 357 19.02 5.79 -14.77
N ALA A 358 17.80 5.51 -14.35
CA ALA A 358 16.60 5.82 -15.13
C ALA A 358 15.97 7.15 -14.70
N LEU A 359 15.44 7.89 -15.70
CA LEU A 359 14.59 9.05 -15.48
C LEU A 359 13.21 8.74 -16.03
N VAL A 360 12.22 8.66 -15.14
CA VAL A 360 10.86 8.24 -15.44
C VAL A 360 9.88 9.37 -15.13
N GLY A 361 8.97 9.67 -16.02
CA GLY A 361 7.90 10.63 -15.80
C GLY A 361 6.54 9.96 -15.87
N PHE A 362 5.61 10.46 -15.08
CA PHE A 362 4.23 9.99 -15.01
C PHE A 362 3.24 11.12 -15.21
N VAL A 363 2.11 10.74 -15.76
CA VAL A 363 0.85 11.45 -15.56
C VAL A 363 -0.16 10.44 -15.05
N ARG A 364 -0.44 10.49 -13.75
CA ARG A 364 -1.52 9.72 -13.14
C ARG A 364 -2.80 10.54 -13.13
N PHE A 365 -3.92 9.92 -13.40
CA PHE A 365 -5.24 10.50 -13.16
C PHE A 365 -6.12 9.51 -12.39
N GLY A 366 -7.04 10.03 -11.62
CA GLY A 366 -7.99 9.21 -10.88
C GLY A 366 -9.37 9.81 -10.86
N VAL A 367 -10.37 8.91 -10.89
CA VAL A 367 -11.79 9.22 -10.76
C VAL A 367 -12.39 8.29 -9.71
N GLN A 368 -13.21 8.86 -8.83
CA GLN A 368 -13.89 8.12 -7.76
C GLN A 368 -15.39 8.45 -7.74
N PHE A 369 -16.23 7.42 -7.54
CA PHE A 369 -17.69 7.50 -7.52
C PHE A 369 -18.27 6.95 -6.22
#